data_2b7fa6ad8f47e007a97d0f0122edbdb6
#
_entry.id   2b7fa6ad8f47e007a97d0f0122edbdb6
#
_cell.length_a   1.000
_cell.length_b   1.000
_cell.length_c   1.000
_cell.angle_alpha   90.00
_cell.angle_beta   90.00
_cell.angle_gamma   90.00
#
_symmetry.space_group_name_H-M   'P 1'
#
loop_
_entity.id
_entity.type
_entity.pdbx_description
1 polymer ?
#
loop_
_entity_poly.entity_id
_entity_poly.type
_entity_poly.pdbx_seq_one_letter_code
_entity_poly.pdbx_strand_id
1 'polypeptide(L)'
;MEQYTLDNAFDISSSTLDGEVSLEDIDSDQNDLISISFSENGLKMFSVKRGSASVLPKIFEYNLACPFTVIEGKCESITRKSDRTGIAEAQIEVAKRTINQSTNSALNRLKWIRRNKDKQNLSNQNIKLNFSNSMLSSLKSLPISSIKKVSASKDITSRKNLFYWSEGSVMLGKVGDTSISSAKDIKANSLTFGLDKVSENLGVKGLAFRIGSDNVDVGTKGSNLDANTYNITYYSTSPIENNTKYMDTIIGIGKIRSKILTVVNDNNFKGVRDGQQIYLSRKIKDEIKKNNFTFIPSAQVDLGHTILKKYSESGNLGLSFGNQHVRTRNLRGAIAFYEDLSNEKISIKRHGKLEYLADLYKSSSVEYNNNSGGSLNKTRLRPVARHNLNGEIGLDIVLPDSYSIFVVYERSQGFDNSHSGHNDNLYIAIGYLTGRNTEYAFILNGSENLMSKFEIKKDINGFDLNFNINDDLTNIGDSRETNIELNKVF
;
A
#
# COMPACT_ATOMS: atom_id res chain seq x y z
N MET A 1 -29.89 -9.74 34.68
CA MET A 1 -30.04 -9.46 33.24
C MET A 1 -28.86 -10.12 32.51
N GLU A 2 -29.15 -10.91 31.51
CA GLU A 2 -28.14 -11.56 30.69
C GLU A 2 -27.96 -10.79 29.40
N GLN A 3 -26.72 -10.63 28.98
CA GLN A 3 -26.37 -10.02 27.70
C GLN A 3 -25.79 -11.08 26.79
N TYR A 4 -26.31 -11.15 25.56
CA TYR A 4 -25.85 -12.07 24.52
C TYR A 4 -25.35 -11.31 23.30
N THR A 5 -24.31 -11.82 22.68
CA THR A 5 -23.89 -11.41 21.33
C THR A 5 -24.43 -12.40 20.32
N LEU A 6 -24.97 -11.91 19.20
CA LEU A 6 -25.41 -12.70 18.05
C LEU A 6 -24.34 -12.69 16.98
N ASP A 7 -23.90 -13.86 16.50
CA ASP A 7 -22.97 -13.95 15.37
C ASP A 7 -23.63 -13.52 14.06
N ASN A 8 -24.94 -13.77 13.93
CA ASN A 8 -25.76 -13.29 12.82
C ASN A 8 -26.91 -12.45 13.35
N ALA A 9 -27.18 -11.31 12.71
CA ALA A 9 -28.28 -10.44 13.10
C ALA A 9 -29.61 -11.21 13.08
N PHE A 10 -30.36 -11.13 14.18
CA PHE A 10 -31.67 -11.76 14.42
C PHE A 10 -31.65 -13.30 14.52
N ASP A 11 -30.49 -13.94 14.54
CA ASP A 11 -30.37 -15.40 14.71
C ASP A 11 -30.00 -15.72 16.17
N ILE A 12 -31.02 -16.06 16.97
CA ILE A 12 -30.84 -16.40 18.39
C ILE A 12 -30.06 -17.70 18.56
N SER A 13 -30.07 -18.59 17.57
CA SER A 13 -29.29 -19.84 17.63
C SER A 13 -27.78 -19.63 17.60
N SER A 14 -27.34 -18.47 17.12
CA SER A 14 -25.94 -18.03 17.09
C SER A 14 -25.54 -17.23 18.31
N SER A 15 -26.36 -17.18 19.37
CA SER A 15 -26.12 -16.36 20.55
C SER A 15 -25.01 -16.93 21.44
N THR A 16 -24.12 -16.03 21.87
CA THR A 16 -23.09 -16.33 22.89
C THR A 16 -23.35 -15.43 24.10
N LEU A 17 -23.42 -16.04 25.29
CA LEU A 17 -23.58 -15.29 26.53
C LEU A 17 -22.34 -14.46 26.82
N ASP A 18 -22.46 -13.13 26.83
CA ASP A 18 -21.38 -12.21 27.18
C ASP A 18 -21.17 -12.12 28.69
N GLY A 19 -22.21 -12.25 29.44
CA GLY A 19 -22.20 -12.22 30.91
C GLY A 19 -23.56 -11.86 31.49
N GLU A 20 -23.63 -11.83 32.80
CA GLU A 20 -24.80 -11.48 33.59
C GLU A 20 -24.53 -10.25 34.43
N VAL A 21 -25.52 -9.39 34.56
CA VAL A 21 -25.52 -8.25 35.48
C VAL A 21 -26.69 -8.39 36.42
N SER A 22 -26.43 -8.44 37.73
CA SER A 22 -27.49 -8.34 38.70
C SER A 22 -28.01 -6.88 38.72
N LEU A 23 -29.29 -6.72 38.53
CA LEU A 23 -29.91 -5.40 38.64
C LEU A 23 -29.95 -4.91 40.11
N GLU A 24 -29.84 -5.83 41.08
CA GLU A 24 -29.69 -5.51 42.49
C GLU A 24 -28.35 -4.83 42.80
N ASP A 25 -27.29 -5.15 42.06
CA ASP A 25 -25.97 -4.53 42.19
C ASP A 25 -25.98 -3.06 41.67
N ILE A 26 -26.97 -2.73 40.79
CA ILE A 26 -27.13 -1.41 40.22
C ILE A 26 -28.04 -0.54 41.12
N ASP A 27 -29.08 -1.12 41.66
CA ASP A 27 -30.00 -0.48 42.61
C ASP A 27 -30.70 -1.58 43.45
N SER A 28 -30.46 -1.60 44.76
CA SER A 28 -31.00 -2.58 45.72
C SER A 28 -32.55 -2.64 45.77
N ASP A 29 -33.24 -1.74 45.08
CA ASP A 29 -34.70 -1.61 45.07
C ASP A 29 -35.36 -2.10 43.76
N GLN A 30 -34.66 -2.94 42.97
CA GLN A 30 -35.07 -3.34 41.58
C GLN A 30 -35.97 -4.57 41.50
N ASN A 31 -36.52 -5.09 42.57
CA ASN A 31 -37.31 -6.33 42.60
C ASN A 31 -38.61 -6.35 41.75
N ASP A 32 -39.07 -5.18 41.24
CA ASP A 32 -40.30 -5.04 40.44
C ASP A 32 -40.02 -4.38 39.06
N LEU A 33 -38.95 -4.77 38.38
CA LEU A 33 -38.62 -4.23 37.08
C LEU A 33 -39.59 -4.73 36.01
N ILE A 34 -40.19 -3.80 35.23
CA ILE A 34 -41.18 -4.13 34.21
C ILE A 34 -40.58 -4.13 32.80
N SER A 35 -39.68 -3.19 32.51
CA SER A 35 -39.11 -3.07 31.19
C SER A 35 -37.73 -2.40 31.21
N ILE A 36 -36.95 -2.70 30.16
CA ILE A 36 -35.69 -2.07 29.86
C ILE A 36 -35.77 -1.53 28.45
N SER A 37 -35.26 -0.34 28.23
CA SER A 37 -35.08 0.25 26.89
C SER A 37 -33.76 1.01 26.79
N PHE A 38 -33.30 1.21 25.56
CA PHE A 38 -32.07 1.95 25.29
C PHE A 38 -32.41 3.21 24.50
N SER A 39 -31.57 4.24 24.66
CA SER A 39 -31.59 5.39 23.77
C SER A 39 -31.18 4.98 22.35
N GLU A 40 -31.57 5.76 21.36
CA GLU A 40 -31.26 5.52 19.95
C GLU A 40 -29.76 5.31 19.69
N ASN A 41 -28.90 5.99 20.40
CA ASN A 41 -27.46 5.86 20.34
C ASN A 41 -26.88 4.76 21.25
N GLY A 42 -27.72 4.04 21.98
CA GLY A 42 -27.35 2.96 22.90
C GLY A 42 -26.52 3.36 24.12
N LEU A 43 -26.25 4.66 24.35
CA LEU A 43 -25.40 5.14 25.46
C LEU A 43 -26.19 5.34 26.78
N LYS A 44 -27.49 5.23 26.71
CA LYS A 44 -28.34 5.28 27.89
C LYS A 44 -29.24 4.07 27.93
N MET A 45 -29.35 3.48 29.10
CA MET A 45 -30.33 2.46 29.42
C MET A 45 -31.37 3.03 30.35
N PHE A 46 -32.62 2.76 30.09
CA PHE A 46 -33.75 3.13 30.93
C PHE A 46 -34.39 1.86 31.51
N SER A 47 -34.59 1.81 32.78
CA SER A 47 -35.37 0.77 33.42
C SER A 47 -36.61 1.35 34.10
N VAL A 48 -37.72 0.64 34.03
CA VAL A 48 -38.99 1.06 34.61
C VAL A 48 -39.36 0.13 35.75
N LYS A 49 -39.52 0.70 36.93
CA LYS A 49 -40.01 0.02 38.14
C LYS A 49 -41.53 0.15 38.28
N ARG A 50 -42.15 -0.96 38.61
CA ARG A 50 -43.59 -0.97 38.88
C ARG A 50 -43.92 -0.16 40.14
N GLY A 51 -44.93 0.68 40.04
CA GLY A 51 -45.52 1.32 41.22
C GLY A 51 -46.48 0.37 41.94
N SER A 52 -46.65 0.56 43.24
CA SER A 52 -47.69 -0.07 44.06
C SER A 52 -48.77 0.94 44.45
N ALA A 53 -49.80 0.50 45.16
CA ALA A 53 -50.85 1.41 45.60
C ALA A 53 -50.36 2.61 46.48
N SER A 54 -49.17 2.51 47.03
CA SER A 54 -48.52 3.54 47.87
C SER A 54 -47.20 4.09 47.32
N VAL A 55 -46.71 3.56 46.18
CA VAL A 55 -45.43 3.96 45.59
C VAL A 55 -45.60 4.23 44.09
N LEU A 56 -45.21 5.43 43.65
CA LEU A 56 -45.28 5.79 42.23
C LEU A 56 -44.28 4.99 41.42
N PRO A 57 -44.60 4.64 40.14
CA PRO A 57 -43.64 4.05 39.24
C PRO A 57 -42.42 4.97 39.02
N LYS A 58 -41.24 4.39 38.97
CA LYS A 58 -39.99 5.12 38.77
C LYS A 58 -39.32 4.71 37.47
N ILE A 59 -38.69 5.67 36.81
CA ILE A 59 -37.82 5.44 35.66
C ILE A 59 -36.40 5.76 36.10
N PHE A 60 -35.50 4.81 35.92
CA PHE A 60 -34.09 4.98 36.19
C PHE A 60 -33.35 5.15 34.86
N GLU A 61 -32.45 6.09 34.82
CA GLU A 61 -31.56 6.34 33.67
C GLU A 61 -30.13 5.98 34.05
N TYR A 62 -29.50 5.12 33.25
CA TYR A 62 -28.13 4.71 33.40
C TYR A 62 -27.31 5.16 32.19
N ASN A 63 -26.17 5.79 32.43
CA ASN A 63 -25.21 6.09 31.38
C ASN A 63 -24.34 4.85 31.17
N LEU A 64 -24.31 4.33 29.95
CA LEU A 64 -23.50 3.19 29.57
C LEU A 64 -22.14 3.67 29.07
N ALA A 65 -21.08 2.98 29.45
CA ALA A 65 -19.73 3.23 28.94
C ALA A 65 -19.63 2.96 27.42
N CYS A 66 -20.48 2.07 26.91
CA CYS A 66 -20.58 1.72 25.50
C CYS A 66 -22.01 1.51 25.04
N PRO A 67 -22.31 1.76 23.76
CA PRO A 67 -23.64 1.55 23.21
C PRO A 67 -24.15 0.11 23.44
N PHE A 68 -25.37 0.00 23.99
CA PHE A 68 -26.10 -1.24 24.21
C PHE A 68 -25.37 -2.29 25.07
N THR A 69 -24.29 -1.91 25.80
CA THR A 69 -23.50 -2.81 26.63
C THR A 69 -23.66 -2.48 28.10
N VAL A 70 -24.22 -3.38 28.86
CA VAL A 70 -24.48 -3.23 30.30
C VAL A 70 -23.40 -3.87 31.17
N ILE A 71 -22.56 -4.71 30.59
CA ILE A 71 -21.51 -5.44 31.30
C ILE A 71 -20.22 -4.62 31.31
N GLU A 72 -19.70 -4.32 32.48
CA GLU A 72 -18.46 -3.58 32.66
C GLU A 72 -17.28 -4.31 31.98
N GLY A 73 -16.48 -3.56 31.22
CA GLY A 73 -15.35 -4.11 30.48
C GLY A 73 -15.68 -4.82 29.17
N LYS A 74 -16.97 -5.01 28.84
CA LYS A 74 -17.43 -5.63 27.59
C LYS A 74 -17.85 -4.61 26.53
N CYS A 75 -17.30 -3.41 26.60
CA CYS A 75 -17.41 -2.47 25.48
C CYS A 75 -16.96 -3.15 24.20
N GLU A 76 -17.67 -2.94 23.08
CA GLU A 76 -17.21 -3.41 21.77
C GLU A 76 -15.75 -3.01 21.60
N SER A 77 -14.90 -3.94 21.93
CA SER A 77 -13.48 -3.75 21.70
C SER A 77 -13.26 -3.74 20.18
N ILE A 78 -12.24 -3.04 19.72
CA ILE A 78 -11.73 -3.16 18.35
C ILE A 78 -11.52 -4.65 17.95
N THR A 79 -11.69 -5.59 18.88
CA THR A 79 -11.44 -7.03 18.71
C THR A 79 -12.56 -7.81 18.03
N ARG A 80 -13.77 -7.26 17.87
CA ARG A 80 -14.83 -7.92 17.08
C ARG A 80 -14.64 -7.64 15.59
N LYS A 81 -15.09 -8.56 14.73
CA LYS A 81 -15.12 -8.36 13.27
C LYS A 81 -15.80 -7.02 12.98
N SER A 82 -15.03 -6.00 12.74
CA SER A 82 -15.51 -4.65 12.58
C SER A 82 -14.66 -3.86 11.59
N ASP A 83 -15.28 -2.88 10.99
CA ASP A 83 -14.60 -1.95 10.11
C ASP A 83 -13.57 -1.11 10.88
N ARG A 84 -13.80 -0.81 12.17
CA ARG A 84 -12.81 -0.12 13.01
C ARG A 84 -11.52 -0.91 13.16
N THR A 85 -11.63 -2.21 13.40
CA THR A 85 -10.46 -3.09 13.45
C THR A 85 -9.79 -3.15 12.08
N GLY A 86 -10.59 -3.29 11.01
CA GLY A 86 -10.10 -3.27 9.63
C GLY A 86 -9.34 -2.00 9.29
N ILE A 87 -9.86 -0.83 9.65
CA ILE A 87 -9.18 0.47 9.48
C ILE A 87 -7.88 0.55 10.30
N ALA A 88 -7.90 0.10 11.56
CA ALA A 88 -6.71 0.10 12.40
C ALA A 88 -5.62 -0.84 11.84
N GLU A 89 -6.00 -1.97 11.29
CA GLU A 89 -5.09 -2.88 10.58
C GLU A 89 -4.60 -2.32 9.25
N ALA A 90 -5.47 -1.68 8.46
CA ALA A 90 -5.11 -1.04 7.21
C ALA A 90 -3.98 0.01 7.38
N GLN A 91 -3.98 0.76 8.48
CA GLN A 91 -2.92 1.71 8.81
C GLN A 91 -1.56 1.02 9.01
N ILE A 92 -1.54 -0.16 9.66
CA ILE A 92 -0.31 -0.96 9.83
C ILE A 92 0.16 -1.51 8.47
N GLU A 93 -0.79 -1.99 7.65
CA GLU A 93 -0.50 -2.51 6.32
C GLU A 93 0.09 -1.43 5.41
N VAL A 94 -0.50 -0.23 5.37
CA VAL A 94 0.04 0.91 4.63
C VAL A 94 1.47 1.23 5.08
N ALA A 95 1.73 1.26 6.40
CA ALA A 95 3.06 1.54 6.92
C ALA A 95 4.11 0.50 6.45
N LYS A 96 3.79 -0.79 6.51
CA LYS A 96 4.68 -1.87 6.04
C LYS A 96 4.82 -1.88 4.52
N ARG A 97 3.72 -1.71 3.79
CA ARG A 97 3.68 -1.67 2.33
C ARG A 97 4.53 -0.54 1.77
N THR A 98 4.46 0.65 2.33
CA THR A 98 5.25 1.81 1.90
C THR A 98 6.75 1.53 1.97
N ILE A 99 7.24 0.87 3.04
CA ILE A 99 8.63 0.44 3.16
C ILE A 99 8.97 -0.58 2.07
N ASN A 100 8.13 -1.60 1.88
CA ASN A 100 8.35 -2.64 0.88
C ASN A 100 8.41 -2.06 -0.54
N GLN A 101 7.47 -1.19 -0.91
CA GLN A 101 7.42 -0.57 -2.24
C GLN A 101 8.63 0.34 -2.48
N SER A 102 9.04 1.15 -1.50
CA SER A 102 10.24 2.01 -1.63
C SER A 102 11.52 1.19 -1.77
N THR A 103 11.61 0.06 -1.05
CA THR A 103 12.72 -0.88 -1.16
C THR A 103 12.72 -1.57 -2.52
N ASN A 104 11.55 -2.04 -2.98
CA ASN A 104 11.43 -2.73 -4.26
C ASN A 104 11.75 -1.83 -5.46
N SER A 105 11.32 -0.55 -5.47
CA SER A 105 11.68 0.40 -6.54
C SER A 105 13.20 0.57 -6.65
N ALA A 106 13.90 0.73 -5.53
CA ALA A 106 15.36 0.81 -5.52
C ALA A 106 16.02 -0.51 -5.99
N LEU A 107 15.52 -1.66 -5.52
CA LEU A 107 16.03 -2.96 -5.95
C LEU A 107 15.77 -3.24 -7.44
N ASN A 108 14.61 -2.83 -7.97
CA ASN A 108 14.29 -2.93 -9.39
C ASN A 108 15.27 -2.11 -10.22
N ARG A 109 15.59 -0.90 -9.79
CA ARG A 109 16.61 -0.07 -10.44
C ARG A 109 17.96 -0.76 -10.44
N LEU A 110 18.42 -1.30 -9.32
CA LEU A 110 19.69 -2.03 -9.23
C LEU A 110 19.70 -3.28 -10.10
N LYS A 111 18.61 -4.07 -10.13
CA LYS A 111 18.45 -5.21 -11.03
C LYS A 111 18.54 -4.79 -12.50
N TRP A 112 17.85 -3.72 -12.88
CA TRP A 112 17.83 -3.22 -14.26
C TRP A 112 19.22 -2.76 -14.71
N ILE A 113 19.94 -1.98 -13.92
CA ILE A 113 21.33 -1.55 -14.23
C ILE A 113 22.21 -2.77 -14.46
N ARG A 114 22.12 -3.77 -13.61
CA ARG A 114 22.98 -4.97 -13.73
C ARG A 114 22.68 -5.78 -14.97
N ARG A 115 21.40 -5.94 -15.34
CA ARG A 115 21.03 -6.65 -16.58
C ARG A 115 21.43 -5.88 -17.84
N ASN A 116 21.56 -4.55 -17.74
CA ASN A 116 21.82 -3.66 -18.87
C ASN A 116 23.18 -2.95 -18.78
N LYS A 117 24.12 -3.51 -18.00
CA LYS A 117 25.45 -2.92 -17.72
C LYS A 117 26.28 -2.60 -18.97
N ASP A 118 26.05 -3.32 -20.08
CA ASP A 118 26.78 -3.16 -21.32
C ASP A 118 26.25 -2.00 -22.18
N LYS A 119 25.21 -1.30 -21.73
CA LYS A 119 24.63 -0.15 -22.41
C LYS A 119 25.31 1.15 -22.00
N GLN A 120 25.57 2.03 -22.97
CA GLN A 120 26.20 3.35 -22.72
C GLN A 120 25.30 4.27 -21.92
N ASN A 121 23.97 4.14 -22.09
CA ASN A 121 22.99 4.94 -21.35
C ASN A 121 22.11 4.07 -20.46
N LEU A 122 22.25 4.30 -19.18
CA LEU A 122 21.47 3.63 -18.15
C LEU A 122 20.35 4.55 -17.59
N SER A 123 20.08 5.69 -18.21
CA SER A 123 18.92 6.52 -17.85
C SER A 123 17.64 5.90 -18.36
N ASN A 124 16.60 6.00 -17.53
CA ASN A 124 15.29 5.42 -17.80
C ASN A 124 14.23 6.45 -17.42
N GLN A 125 13.72 7.19 -18.41
CA GLN A 125 12.84 8.36 -18.18
C GLN A 125 11.68 8.33 -19.17
N ASN A 126 10.58 8.99 -18.83
CA ASN A 126 9.33 9.23 -19.56
C ASN A 126 8.17 8.28 -19.27
N ILE A 127 7.78 8.18 -18.00
CA ILE A 127 6.47 7.62 -17.67
C ILE A 127 5.51 8.78 -17.43
N LYS A 128 4.42 8.82 -18.22
CA LYS A 128 3.24 9.61 -17.88
C LYS A 128 2.29 8.67 -17.15
N LEU A 129 2.21 8.77 -15.84
CA LEU A 129 1.20 8.08 -15.05
C LEU A 129 0.05 9.04 -14.80
N ASN A 130 -1.16 8.58 -15.08
CA ASN A 130 -2.37 9.33 -14.77
C ASN A 130 -2.95 8.75 -13.46
N PHE A 131 -2.88 9.52 -12.40
CA PHE A 131 -3.40 9.12 -11.11
C PHE A 131 -4.72 9.85 -10.85
N SER A 132 -5.69 9.14 -10.30
CA SER A 132 -6.96 9.72 -9.81
C SER A 132 -6.77 10.61 -8.59
N ASN A 133 -5.66 10.43 -7.87
CA ASN A 133 -5.32 11.28 -6.72
C ASN A 133 -4.83 12.65 -7.19
N SER A 134 -5.46 13.73 -6.70
CA SER A 134 -5.14 15.12 -7.09
C SER A 134 -3.68 15.50 -6.85
N MET A 135 -3.03 14.95 -5.82
CA MET A 135 -1.62 15.19 -5.52
C MET A 135 -0.69 14.55 -6.55
N LEU A 136 -0.95 13.29 -6.92
CA LEU A 136 -0.16 12.61 -7.94
C LEU A 136 -0.46 13.14 -9.35
N SER A 137 -1.69 13.61 -9.61
CA SER A 137 -2.05 14.25 -10.87
C SER A 137 -1.40 15.63 -11.04
N SER A 138 -1.15 16.38 -9.95
CA SER A 138 -0.42 17.65 -10.00
C SER A 138 1.05 17.48 -10.41
N LEU A 139 1.64 16.31 -10.19
CA LEU A 139 2.98 15.96 -10.67
C LEU A 139 3.06 15.79 -12.18
N LYS A 140 1.92 15.61 -12.85
CA LYS A 140 1.80 15.62 -14.32
C LYS A 140 2.36 16.90 -14.95
N SER A 141 2.24 18.01 -14.23
CA SER A 141 2.69 19.35 -14.66
C SER A 141 4.15 19.63 -14.33
N LEU A 142 4.83 18.77 -13.53
CA LEU A 142 6.25 18.90 -13.36
C LEU A 142 6.91 18.63 -14.72
N PRO A 143 7.63 19.62 -15.28
CA PRO A 143 8.20 19.45 -16.60
C PRO A 143 9.34 18.43 -16.53
N ILE A 144 9.00 17.14 -16.73
CA ILE A 144 9.99 16.11 -17.10
C ILE A 144 10.75 16.58 -18.35
N SER A 145 10.14 17.44 -19.15
CA SER A 145 10.79 18.23 -20.21
C SER A 145 11.99 19.09 -19.72
N SER A 146 12.01 19.56 -18.47
CA SER A 146 13.17 20.28 -17.93
C SER A 146 14.33 19.33 -17.62
N ILE A 147 14.04 18.11 -17.19
CA ILE A 147 15.03 17.02 -17.04
C ILE A 147 15.51 16.57 -18.44
N LYS A 148 14.63 16.59 -19.45
CA LYS A 148 14.93 16.30 -20.85
C LYS A 148 15.94 17.31 -21.44
N LYS A 149 15.80 18.61 -21.15
CA LYS A 149 16.79 19.65 -21.55
C LYS A 149 18.15 19.46 -20.91
N VAL A 150 18.18 18.98 -19.66
CA VAL A 150 19.42 18.69 -18.95
C VAL A 150 20.14 17.47 -19.54
N SER A 151 19.39 16.46 -20.02
CA SER A 151 19.98 15.28 -20.67
C SER A 151 20.42 15.54 -22.13
N ALA A 152 19.89 16.55 -22.80
CA ALA A 152 20.20 16.88 -24.19
C ALA A 152 21.34 17.90 -24.34
N SER A 153 21.78 18.57 -23.25
CA SER A 153 22.92 19.46 -23.32
C SER A 153 24.21 18.63 -23.35
N LYS A 154 25.04 18.86 -24.38
CA LYS A 154 26.36 18.23 -24.54
C LYS A 154 27.28 18.35 -23.30
N ASP A 155 27.02 19.33 -22.43
CA ASP A 155 27.81 19.59 -21.21
C ASP A 155 27.56 18.62 -20.06
N ILE A 156 26.44 17.86 -20.07
CA ILE A 156 26.14 16.88 -18.99
C ILE A 156 26.74 15.52 -19.30
N THR A 157 27.03 15.21 -20.56
CA THR A 157 27.80 14.03 -20.95
C THR A 157 29.24 14.06 -20.43
N SER A 158 29.73 15.22 -19.97
CA SER A 158 31.05 15.33 -19.32
C SER A 158 31.08 14.89 -17.85
N ARG A 159 29.92 14.75 -17.17
CA ARG A 159 29.81 14.11 -15.85
C ARG A 159 29.64 12.61 -16.04
N LYS A 160 30.75 11.94 -16.39
CA LYS A 160 30.83 10.50 -16.56
C LYS A 160 30.04 9.75 -15.47
N ASN A 161 29.08 8.90 -15.90
CA ASN A 161 28.41 7.86 -15.09
C ASN A 161 27.29 8.32 -14.12
N LEU A 162 26.63 9.45 -14.36
CA LEU A 162 25.46 9.90 -13.62
C LEU A 162 24.19 9.68 -14.45
N PHE A 163 23.21 8.95 -13.89
CA PHE A 163 21.99 8.54 -14.60
C PHE A 163 20.74 8.93 -13.82
N TYR A 164 19.71 9.38 -14.54
CA TYR A 164 18.39 9.69 -13.99
C TYR A 164 17.40 8.60 -14.37
N TRP A 165 16.48 8.28 -13.49
CA TRP A 165 15.46 7.30 -13.76
C TRP A 165 14.13 7.66 -13.09
N SER A 166 13.04 7.08 -13.63
CA SER A 166 11.73 7.13 -13.01
C SER A 166 11.04 5.77 -13.17
N GLU A 167 10.24 5.39 -12.18
CA GLU A 167 9.45 4.17 -12.16
C GLU A 167 8.07 4.48 -11.62
N GLY A 168 7.03 4.05 -12.34
CA GLY A 168 5.68 4.01 -11.85
C GLY A 168 5.32 2.63 -11.32
N SER A 169 4.45 2.56 -10.32
CA SER A 169 3.87 1.30 -9.87
C SER A 169 2.40 1.42 -9.56
N VAL A 170 1.67 0.36 -9.84
CA VAL A 170 0.27 0.18 -9.46
C VAL A 170 0.17 -1.15 -8.73
N MET A 171 -0.59 -1.16 -7.64
CA MET A 171 -0.84 -2.35 -6.85
C MET A 171 -2.34 -2.49 -6.58
N LEU A 172 -2.84 -3.68 -6.78
CA LEU A 172 -4.17 -4.12 -6.38
C LEU A 172 -4.02 -5.24 -5.35
N GLY A 173 -4.79 -5.22 -4.27
CA GLY A 173 -4.71 -6.22 -3.22
C GLY A 173 -6.07 -6.49 -2.60
N LYS A 174 -6.22 -7.70 -2.10
CA LYS A 174 -7.40 -8.12 -1.34
C LYS A 174 -6.98 -8.89 -0.10
N VAL A 175 -7.60 -8.56 1.01
CA VAL A 175 -7.47 -9.31 2.27
C VAL A 175 -8.86 -9.71 2.70
N GLY A 176 -9.08 -11.00 2.90
CA GLY A 176 -10.37 -11.52 3.35
C GLY A 176 -10.70 -11.14 4.79
N ASP A 177 -11.93 -11.36 5.18
CA ASP A 177 -12.37 -11.23 6.57
C ASP A 177 -11.55 -12.12 7.50
N THR A 178 -11.36 -11.64 8.71
CA THR A 178 -10.86 -12.44 9.84
C THR A 178 -11.93 -12.51 10.92
N SER A 179 -11.70 -13.26 12.01
CA SER A 179 -12.63 -13.31 13.16
C SER A 179 -12.84 -11.94 13.83
N ILE A 180 -11.94 -10.98 13.60
CA ILE A 180 -11.97 -9.67 14.30
C ILE A 180 -11.98 -8.46 13.35
N SER A 181 -11.75 -8.65 12.04
CA SER A 181 -11.55 -7.57 11.07
C SER A 181 -12.34 -7.81 9.80
N SER A 182 -12.97 -6.77 9.28
CA SER A 182 -13.62 -6.79 7.96
C SER A 182 -12.61 -6.91 6.83
N ALA A 183 -13.06 -7.46 5.69
CA ALA A 183 -12.29 -7.57 4.46
C ALA A 183 -11.78 -6.20 3.97
N LYS A 184 -10.69 -6.22 3.22
CA LYS A 184 -10.06 -5.02 2.69
C LYS A 184 -9.77 -5.17 1.22
N ASP A 185 -10.19 -4.18 0.43
CA ASP A 185 -9.79 -3.98 -0.96
C ASP A 185 -8.76 -2.84 -1.01
N ILE A 186 -7.62 -3.10 -1.65
CA ILE A 186 -6.46 -2.21 -1.61
C ILE A 186 -6.12 -1.77 -3.02
N LYS A 187 -6.00 -0.46 -3.22
CA LYS A 187 -5.50 0.15 -4.44
C LYS A 187 -4.35 1.09 -4.09
N ALA A 188 -3.17 0.87 -4.65
CA ALA A 188 -2.05 1.76 -4.40
C ALA A 188 -1.32 2.12 -5.68
N ASN A 189 -0.95 3.40 -5.79
CA ASN A 189 -0.22 3.94 -6.93
C ASN A 189 1.02 4.67 -6.44
N SER A 190 2.10 4.64 -7.22
CA SER A 190 3.27 5.45 -6.88
C SER A 190 4.11 5.85 -8.07
N LEU A 191 4.87 6.92 -7.87
CA LEU A 191 5.88 7.41 -8.79
C LEU A 191 7.18 7.61 -8.01
N THR A 192 8.25 7.02 -8.52
CA THR A 192 9.59 7.13 -7.97
C THR A 192 10.52 7.79 -8.98
N PHE A 193 11.27 8.77 -8.54
CA PHE A 193 12.34 9.42 -9.30
C PHE A 193 13.67 9.14 -8.62
N GLY A 194 14.70 8.85 -9.39
CA GLY A 194 16.01 8.60 -8.83
C GLY A 194 17.15 9.12 -9.68
N LEU A 195 18.27 9.24 -9.02
CA LEU A 195 19.54 9.63 -9.57
C LEU A 195 20.58 8.68 -9.05
N ASP A 196 21.38 8.09 -9.93
CA ASP A 196 22.47 7.19 -9.54
C ASP A 196 23.76 7.45 -10.30
N LYS A 197 24.83 7.07 -9.64
CA LYS A 197 26.18 7.04 -10.20
C LYS A 197 26.65 5.58 -10.26
N VAL A 198 27.12 5.17 -11.42
CA VAL A 198 27.69 3.85 -11.66
C VAL A 198 29.21 3.97 -11.73
N SER A 199 29.93 3.17 -10.94
CA SER A 199 31.40 3.09 -10.97
C SER A 199 31.87 2.03 -11.97
N GLU A 200 33.16 2.09 -12.37
CA GLU A 200 33.79 1.14 -13.29
C GLU A 200 33.68 -0.31 -12.82
N ASN A 201 33.70 -0.57 -11.52
CA ASN A 201 33.53 -1.91 -10.93
C ASN A 201 32.06 -2.32 -10.76
N LEU A 202 31.14 -1.72 -11.50
CA LEU A 202 29.70 -1.97 -11.42
C LEU A 202 29.08 -1.73 -10.03
N GLY A 203 29.77 -0.99 -9.17
CA GLY A 203 29.18 -0.43 -7.97
C GLY A 203 28.20 0.68 -8.34
N VAL A 204 27.05 0.74 -7.69
CA VAL A 204 26.04 1.79 -7.88
C VAL A 204 25.80 2.48 -6.56
N LYS A 205 25.63 3.80 -6.59
CA LYS A 205 25.14 4.60 -5.45
C LYS A 205 24.10 5.57 -5.98
N GLY A 206 22.94 5.65 -5.33
CA GLY A 206 21.88 6.52 -5.78
C GLY A 206 20.97 7.01 -4.67
N LEU A 207 20.17 7.99 -5.03
CA LEU A 207 19.08 8.54 -4.23
C LEU A 207 17.78 8.43 -5.03
N ALA A 208 16.71 8.10 -4.37
CA ALA A 208 15.37 8.06 -4.95
C ALA A 208 14.38 8.81 -4.06
N PHE A 209 13.43 9.49 -4.69
CA PHE A 209 12.28 10.10 -4.06
C PHE A 209 11.01 9.44 -4.59
N ARG A 210 10.20 8.91 -3.69
CA ARG A 210 8.94 8.24 -4.01
C ARG A 210 7.76 9.00 -3.44
N ILE A 211 6.73 9.15 -4.25
CA ILE A 211 5.42 9.63 -3.84
C ILE A 211 4.43 8.51 -4.12
N GLY A 212 3.61 8.18 -3.15
CA GLY A 212 2.59 7.15 -3.26
C GLY A 212 1.26 7.58 -2.69
N SER A 213 0.21 6.95 -3.20
CA SER A 213 -1.15 7.06 -2.71
C SER A 213 -1.71 5.66 -2.53
N ASP A 214 -2.26 5.40 -1.37
CA ASP A 214 -2.94 4.17 -1.01
C ASP A 214 -4.41 4.49 -0.71
N ASN A 215 -5.33 3.74 -1.29
CA ASN A 215 -6.74 3.72 -0.96
C ASN A 215 -7.08 2.31 -0.49
N VAL A 216 -7.70 2.20 0.67
CA VAL A 216 -8.09 0.92 1.27
C VAL A 216 -9.55 1.02 1.69
N ASP A 217 -10.40 0.32 0.95
CA ASP A 217 -11.80 0.14 1.30
C ASP A 217 -11.93 -1.00 2.31
N VAL A 218 -12.71 -0.79 3.39
CA VAL A 218 -12.85 -1.73 4.49
C VAL A 218 -14.31 -2.10 4.71
N GLY A 219 -14.61 -3.39 4.66
CA GLY A 219 -15.98 -3.89 4.78
C GLY A 219 -16.86 -3.45 3.62
N THR A 220 -18.16 -3.38 3.87
CA THR A 220 -19.16 -3.05 2.84
C THR A 220 -19.96 -1.79 3.16
N LYS A 221 -19.65 -1.13 4.29
CA LYS A 221 -20.42 0.04 4.79
C LYS A 221 -19.82 1.39 4.41
N GLY A 222 -18.74 1.41 3.60
CA GLY A 222 -18.08 2.62 3.14
C GLY A 222 -16.95 3.14 4.04
N SER A 223 -16.48 2.32 4.98
CA SER A 223 -15.25 2.63 5.72
C SER A 223 -14.04 2.62 4.79
N ASN A 224 -13.19 3.64 4.92
CA ASN A 224 -12.10 3.88 3.97
C ASN A 224 -10.88 4.52 4.64
N LEU A 225 -9.70 4.19 4.11
CA LEU A 225 -8.44 4.82 4.47
C LEU A 225 -7.73 5.32 3.20
N ASP A 226 -7.56 6.65 3.09
CA ASP A 226 -6.74 7.28 2.06
C ASP A 226 -5.41 7.73 2.64
N ALA A 227 -4.29 7.20 2.16
CA ALA A 227 -2.97 7.55 2.63
C ALA A 227 -2.08 8.10 1.52
N ASN A 228 -1.43 9.22 1.79
CA ASN A 228 -0.37 9.77 0.97
C ASN A 228 0.98 9.49 1.63
N THR A 229 1.93 9.03 0.84
CA THR A 229 3.25 8.57 1.32
C THR A 229 4.37 9.26 0.57
N TYR A 230 5.42 9.63 1.28
CA TYR A 230 6.61 10.30 0.76
C TYR A 230 7.83 9.61 1.32
N ASN A 231 8.76 9.19 0.47
CA ASN A 231 9.97 8.52 0.89
C ASN A 231 11.20 9.07 0.19
N ILE A 232 12.28 9.20 0.95
CA ILE A 232 13.63 9.43 0.42
C ILE A 232 14.44 8.17 0.72
N THR A 233 15.05 7.60 -0.31
CA THR A 233 15.76 6.33 -0.25
C THR A 233 17.16 6.48 -0.82
N TYR A 234 18.18 6.25 -0.02
CA TYR A 234 19.53 5.96 -0.50
C TYR A 234 19.64 4.49 -0.83
N TYR A 235 20.27 4.17 -1.95
CA TYR A 235 20.53 2.79 -2.35
C TYR A 235 21.92 2.63 -2.93
N SER A 236 22.50 1.47 -2.70
CA SER A 236 23.79 1.11 -3.29
C SER A 236 23.89 -0.38 -3.56
N THR A 237 24.73 -0.73 -4.56
CA THR A 237 25.21 -2.09 -4.72
C THR A 237 26.73 -2.07 -4.75
N SER A 238 27.35 -3.04 -4.09
CA SER A 238 28.81 -3.17 -4.04
C SER A 238 29.21 -4.61 -4.32
N PRO A 239 30.23 -4.86 -5.15
CA PRO A 239 30.80 -6.20 -5.29
C PRO A 239 31.45 -6.64 -3.97
N ILE A 240 31.32 -7.91 -3.61
CA ILE A 240 31.93 -8.52 -2.41
C ILE A 240 33.16 -9.35 -2.80
N GLU A 241 32.98 -10.25 -3.75
CA GLU A 241 34.01 -11.18 -4.23
C GLU A 241 33.88 -11.41 -5.73
N ASN A 242 35.00 -11.55 -6.44
CA ASN A 242 35.13 -12.04 -7.81
C ASN A 242 34.12 -11.47 -8.83
N ASN A 243 33.55 -10.29 -8.59
CA ASN A 243 32.53 -9.62 -9.41
C ASN A 243 31.28 -10.46 -9.71
N THR A 244 31.04 -11.56 -9.02
CA THR A 244 29.79 -12.35 -9.10
C THR A 244 28.89 -12.12 -7.92
N LYS A 245 29.46 -11.91 -6.73
CA LYS A 245 28.71 -11.67 -5.50
C LYS A 245 28.58 -10.17 -5.21
N TYR A 246 27.38 -9.77 -4.85
CA TYR A 246 27.05 -8.36 -4.60
C TYR A 246 26.21 -8.20 -3.34
N MET A 247 26.42 -7.06 -2.70
CA MET A 247 25.59 -6.62 -1.58
C MET A 247 24.86 -5.34 -1.97
N ASP A 248 23.53 -5.41 -1.97
CA ASP A 248 22.66 -4.26 -2.09
C ASP A 248 22.35 -3.72 -0.68
N THR A 249 22.42 -2.42 -0.50
CA THR A 249 22.08 -1.72 0.74
C THR A 249 21.11 -0.59 0.42
N ILE A 250 20.01 -0.55 1.14
CA ILE A 250 18.95 0.46 0.98
C ILE A 250 18.65 1.03 2.35
N ILE A 251 18.66 2.35 2.46
CA ILE A 251 18.34 3.09 3.69
C ILE A 251 17.37 4.19 3.31
N GLY A 252 16.29 4.35 4.07
CA GLY A 252 15.34 5.40 3.75
C GLY A 252 14.58 5.92 4.95
N ILE A 253 13.99 7.08 4.73
CA ILE A 253 13.06 7.73 5.66
C ILE A 253 11.79 8.06 4.91
N GLY A 254 10.67 8.17 5.62
CA GLY A 254 9.40 8.49 4.99
C GLY A 254 8.40 9.15 5.93
N LYS A 255 7.37 9.69 5.30
CA LYS A 255 6.20 10.28 5.95
C LYS A 255 4.94 9.69 5.35
N ILE A 256 3.96 9.42 6.21
CA ILE A 256 2.63 8.93 5.85
C ILE A 256 1.63 9.95 6.38
N ARG A 257 0.59 10.26 5.60
CA ARG A 257 -0.56 11.02 6.05
C ARG A 257 -1.82 10.33 5.59
N SER A 258 -2.59 9.82 6.54
CA SER A 258 -3.81 9.06 6.29
C SER A 258 -5.05 9.88 6.65
N LYS A 259 -6.01 9.95 5.74
CA LYS A 259 -7.38 10.37 6.00
C LYS A 259 -8.20 9.10 6.26
N ILE A 260 -8.97 9.10 7.30
CA ILE A 260 -9.69 7.95 7.81
C ILE A 260 -11.17 8.29 7.83
N LEU A 261 -11.99 7.39 7.29
CA LEU A 261 -13.43 7.36 7.45
C LEU A 261 -13.80 5.98 8.01
N THR A 262 -14.34 5.96 9.20
CA THR A 262 -14.89 4.74 9.82
C THR A 262 -16.40 4.86 9.87
N VAL A 263 -17.11 3.86 9.36
CA VAL A 263 -18.57 3.80 9.38
C VAL A 263 -19.01 2.71 10.34
N VAL A 264 -19.72 3.07 11.40
CA VAL A 264 -20.23 2.12 12.40
C VAL A 264 -21.68 2.49 12.71
N ASN A 265 -22.59 1.56 12.53
CA ASN A 265 -24.04 1.79 12.77
C ASN A 265 -24.54 3.08 12.10
N ASP A 266 -24.20 3.24 10.82
CA ASP A 266 -24.54 4.39 9.96
C ASP A 266 -23.97 5.75 10.43
N ASN A 267 -23.13 5.76 11.45
CA ASN A 267 -22.40 6.94 11.89
C ASN A 267 -21.02 7.03 11.24
N ASN A 268 -20.67 8.22 10.78
CA ASN A 268 -19.42 8.51 10.11
C ASN A 268 -18.42 9.15 11.08
N PHE A 269 -17.29 8.48 11.32
CA PHE A 269 -16.20 8.96 12.14
C PHE A 269 -14.99 9.30 11.27
N LYS A 270 -14.62 10.57 11.22
CA LYS A 270 -13.51 11.07 10.40
C LYS A 270 -12.29 11.35 11.26
N GLY A 271 -11.12 11.02 10.76
CA GLY A 271 -9.85 11.31 11.41
C GLY A 271 -8.71 11.54 10.43
N VAL A 272 -7.63 12.14 10.90
CA VAL A 272 -6.38 12.28 10.15
C VAL A 272 -5.23 11.81 11.02
N ARG A 273 -4.39 10.91 10.49
CA ARG A 273 -3.26 10.37 11.21
C ARG A 273 -1.97 10.56 10.41
N ASP A 274 -0.97 11.15 11.03
CA ASP A 274 0.39 11.27 10.49
C ASP A 274 1.25 10.11 10.97
N GLY A 275 2.21 9.69 10.14
CA GLY A 275 3.23 8.71 10.46
C GLY A 275 4.61 9.13 9.96
N GLN A 276 5.64 8.63 10.63
CA GLN A 276 7.03 8.79 10.24
C GLN A 276 7.71 7.43 10.25
N GLN A 277 8.59 7.18 9.29
CA GLN A 277 9.25 5.88 9.17
C GLN A 277 10.72 6.01 8.81
N ILE A 278 11.48 5.02 9.29
CA ILE A 278 12.87 4.76 8.92
C ILE A 278 13.00 3.29 8.55
N TYR A 279 13.81 2.99 7.55
CA TYR A 279 14.01 1.60 7.12
C TYR A 279 15.41 1.36 6.55
N LEU A 280 15.82 0.10 6.66
CA LEU A 280 17.07 -0.45 6.16
C LEU A 280 16.76 -1.80 5.51
N SER A 281 17.31 -2.04 4.33
CA SER A 281 17.33 -3.36 3.71
C SER A 281 18.75 -3.72 3.27
N ARG A 282 19.13 -4.98 3.49
CA ARG A 282 20.37 -5.55 2.97
C ARG A 282 20.08 -6.85 2.26
N LYS A 283 20.59 -6.96 1.04
CA LYS A 283 20.46 -8.14 0.18
C LYS A 283 21.82 -8.59 -0.32
N ILE A 284 22.11 -9.86 -0.10
CA ILE A 284 23.28 -10.53 -0.69
C ILE A 284 22.78 -11.39 -1.82
N LYS A 285 23.48 -11.36 -2.95
CA LYS A 285 23.13 -12.12 -4.15
C LYS A 285 24.41 -12.60 -4.86
N ASP A 286 24.29 -13.75 -5.56
CA ASP A 286 25.33 -14.30 -6.42
C ASP A 286 24.80 -14.41 -7.85
N GLU A 287 25.56 -13.97 -8.86
CA GLU A 287 25.19 -14.00 -10.28
C GLU A 287 25.93 -15.15 -10.97
N ILE A 288 25.27 -16.29 -11.10
CA ILE A 288 25.82 -17.52 -11.70
C ILE A 288 25.38 -17.55 -13.15
N LYS A 289 26.32 -17.22 -14.08
CA LYS A 289 26.08 -17.21 -15.52
C LYS A 289 26.33 -18.60 -16.12
N LYS A 290 25.34 -19.07 -16.90
CA LYS A 290 25.45 -20.30 -17.70
C LYS A 290 24.84 -20.07 -19.08
N ASN A 291 25.67 -19.93 -20.10
CA ASN A 291 25.28 -19.54 -21.46
C ASN A 291 24.53 -18.18 -21.47
N ASN A 292 23.31 -18.13 -22.00
CA ASN A 292 22.41 -16.97 -22.01
C ASN A 292 21.56 -16.83 -20.75
N PHE A 293 21.60 -17.80 -19.82
CA PHE A 293 20.92 -17.74 -18.53
C PHE A 293 21.85 -17.25 -17.44
N THR A 294 21.28 -16.47 -16.54
CA THR A 294 21.91 -16.09 -15.27
C THR A 294 20.96 -16.40 -14.11
N PHE A 295 21.42 -17.23 -13.18
CA PHE A 295 20.72 -17.56 -11.95
C PHE A 295 21.22 -16.67 -10.81
N ILE A 296 20.31 -16.20 -9.96
CA ILE A 296 20.62 -15.24 -8.91
C ILE A 296 19.97 -15.69 -7.60
N PRO A 297 20.59 -16.63 -6.87
CA PRO A 297 20.20 -16.89 -5.50
C PRO A 297 20.47 -15.65 -4.62
N SER A 298 19.60 -15.37 -3.67
CA SER A 298 19.75 -14.20 -2.80
C SER A 298 19.10 -14.41 -1.46
N ALA A 299 19.67 -13.74 -0.45
CA ALA A 299 19.09 -13.58 0.88
C ALA A 299 18.99 -12.10 1.22
N GLN A 300 17.91 -11.70 1.87
CA GLN A 300 17.61 -10.30 2.20
C GLN A 300 17.02 -10.17 3.60
N VAL A 301 17.42 -9.12 4.29
CA VAL A 301 16.86 -8.70 5.58
C VAL A 301 16.32 -7.29 5.44
N ASP A 302 15.06 -7.09 5.85
CA ASP A 302 14.45 -5.76 5.92
C ASP A 302 14.14 -5.42 7.37
N LEU A 303 14.58 -4.24 7.79
CA LEU A 303 14.29 -3.65 9.09
C LEU A 303 13.58 -2.32 8.89
N GLY A 304 12.50 -2.10 9.61
CA GLY A 304 11.77 -0.85 9.54
C GLY A 304 11.08 -0.51 10.86
N HIS A 305 10.93 0.76 11.09
CA HIS A 305 10.18 1.30 12.21
C HIS A 305 9.33 2.48 11.76
N THR A 306 8.02 2.37 11.97
CA THR A 306 7.06 3.44 11.71
C THR A 306 6.40 3.84 13.02
N ILE A 307 6.34 5.13 13.28
CA ILE A 307 5.57 5.72 14.38
C ILE A 307 4.36 6.36 13.76
N LEU A 308 3.19 5.79 13.97
CA LEU A 308 1.90 6.40 13.68
C LEU A 308 1.53 7.27 14.88
N LYS A 309 1.33 8.57 14.66
CA LYS A 309 1.03 9.54 15.73
C LYS A 309 -0.38 9.33 16.27
N LYS A 310 -0.63 9.87 17.46
CA LYS A 310 -1.98 9.93 18.03
C LYS A 310 -2.95 10.67 17.11
N TYR A 311 -4.20 10.27 17.11
CA TYR A 311 -5.29 10.96 16.41
C TYR A 311 -6.62 10.67 17.10
N SER A 312 -7.63 11.48 16.83
CA SER A 312 -8.99 11.25 17.30
C SER A 312 -9.96 11.23 16.12
N GLU A 313 -10.92 10.34 16.18
CA GLU A 313 -12.09 10.33 15.30
C GLU A 313 -13.02 11.48 15.67
N SER A 314 -13.83 11.94 14.73
CA SER A 314 -14.82 12.99 14.97
C SER A 314 -15.98 12.51 15.84
N GLY A 315 -16.61 13.44 16.59
CA GLY A 315 -17.80 13.18 17.38
C GLY A 315 -17.54 12.52 18.75
N ASN A 316 -18.53 12.57 19.61
CA ASN A 316 -18.45 12.08 21.00
C ASN A 316 -18.32 10.54 21.09
N LEU A 317 -18.89 9.83 20.11
CA LEU A 317 -18.80 8.36 19.98
C LEU A 317 -17.55 7.90 19.22
N GLY A 318 -16.73 8.83 18.76
CA GLY A 318 -15.44 8.54 18.14
C GLY A 318 -14.44 8.04 19.16
N LEU A 319 -13.38 7.41 18.66
CA LEU A 319 -12.27 6.92 19.46
C LEU A 319 -11.05 7.84 19.32
N SER A 320 -10.33 8.01 20.42
CA SER A 320 -9.00 8.61 20.45
C SER A 320 -7.94 7.54 20.52
N PHE A 321 -7.02 7.53 19.56
CA PHE A 321 -5.94 6.54 19.43
C PHE A 321 -4.61 7.17 19.84
N GLY A 322 -3.85 6.43 20.64
CA GLY A 322 -2.50 6.78 21.03
C GLY A 322 -1.47 6.60 19.90
N ASN A 323 -0.23 6.93 20.21
CA ASN A 323 0.90 6.61 19.32
C ASN A 323 1.02 5.10 19.15
N GLN A 324 1.30 4.67 17.92
CA GLN A 324 1.44 3.26 17.59
C GLN A 324 2.77 3.00 16.88
N HIS A 325 3.49 1.99 17.36
CA HIS A 325 4.77 1.57 16.80
C HIS A 325 4.59 0.36 15.92
N VAL A 326 4.83 0.53 14.61
CA VAL A 326 4.80 -0.54 13.62
C VAL A 326 6.23 -0.93 13.28
N ARG A 327 6.58 -2.20 13.50
CA ARG A 327 7.90 -2.74 13.20
C ARG A 327 7.83 -3.64 11.98
N THR A 328 8.76 -3.44 11.05
CA THR A 328 8.99 -4.33 9.90
C THR A 328 10.28 -5.10 10.17
N ARG A 329 10.22 -6.43 10.14
CA ARG A 329 11.37 -7.32 10.28
C ARG A 329 11.15 -8.52 9.39
N ASN A 330 11.63 -8.43 8.14
CA ASN A 330 11.44 -9.48 7.15
C ASN A 330 12.76 -10.20 6.88
N LEU A 331 12.67 -11.51 6.74
CA LEU A 331 13.70 -12.35 6.14
C LEU A 331 13.16 -12.83 4.79
N ARG A 332 14.00 -12.73 3.75
CA ARG A 332 13.64 -13.17 2.41
C ARG A 332 14.72 -14.10 1.87
N GLY A 333 14.30 -15.19 1.25
CA GLY A 333 15.12 -16.05 0.43
C GLY A 333 14.54 -16.12 -0.97
N ALA A 334 15.36 -15.92 -2.01
CA ALA A 334 14.87 -15.90 -3.37
C ALA A 334 15.82 -16.57 -4.34
N ILE A 335 15.23 -17.12 -5.41
CA ILE A 335 15.93 -17.52 -6.63
C ILE A 335 15.33 -16.69 -7.75
N ALA A 336 16.16 -15.88 -8.40
CA ALA A 336 15.81 -15.16 -9.61
C ALA A 336 16.61 -15.68 -10.80
N PHE A 337 16.09 -15.44 -11.98
CA PHE A 337 16.79 -15.73 -13.22
C PHE A 337 16.54 -14.63 -14.24
N TYR A 338 17.45 -14.46 -15.16
CA TYR A 338 17.18 -13.78 -16.42
C TYR A 338 17.82 -14.52 -17.59
N GLU A 339 17.20 -14.42 -18.73
CA GLU A 339 17.70 -14.94 -20.00
C GLU A 339 17.91 -13.78 -20.96
N ASP A 340 19.09 -13.76 -21.59
CA ASP A 340 19.45 -12.76 -22.59
C ASP A 340 19.14 -13.32 -24.00
N LEU A 341 18.10 -12.75 -24.62
CA LEU A 341 17.63 -13.05 -25.97
C LEU A 341 18.05 -11.96 -26.98
N SER A 342 19.01 -11.13 -26.57
CA SER A 342 19.47 -9.99 -27.37
C SER A 342 20.14 -10.43 -28.66
N ASN A 343 19.95 -9.63 -29.71
CA ASN A 343 20.68 -9.71 -30.98
C ASN A 343 21.37 -8.37 -31.27
N GLU A 344 22.02 -8.24 -32.42
CA GLU A 344 22.77 -7.03 -32.80
C GLU A 344 21.91 -5.77 -32.84
N LYS A 345 20.60 -5.89 -33.06
CA LYS A 345 19.66 -4.77 -33.23
C LYS A 345 18.84 -4.49 -31.98
N ILE A 346 18.45 -5.49 -31.20
CA ILE A 346 17.50 -5.38 -30.11
C ILE A 346 18.02 -6.14 -28.91
N SER A 347 18.03 -5.51 -27.73
CA SER A 347 18.28 -6.22 -26.48
C SER A 347 16.96 -6.59 -25.82
N ILE A 348 16.72 -7.89 -25.65
CA ILE A 348 15.55 -8.43 -24.97
C ILE A 348 16.03 -9.33 -23.84
N LYS A 349 15.61 -9.03 -22.60
CA LYS A 349 15.91 -9.86 -21.45
C LYS A 349 14.63 -10.18 -20.70
N ARG A 350 14.25 -11.46 -20.68
CA ARG A 350 13.16 -11.94 -19.83
C ARG A 350 13.71 -12.37 -18.49
N HIS A 351 12.94 -12.15 -17.46
CA HIS A 351 13.37 -12.48 -16.09
C HIS A 351 12.21 -12.91 -15.20
N GLY A 352 12.54 -13.61 -14.15
CA GLY A 352 11.60 -14.04 -13.14
C GLY A 352 12.26 -14.22 -11.78
N LYS A 353 11.45 -14.30 -10.75
CA LYS A 353 11.87 -14.50 -9.36
C LYS A 353 10.81 -15.31 -8.62
N LEU A 354 11.27 -16.22 -7.78
CA LEU A 354 10.46 -16.83 -6.74
C LEU A 354 11.12 -16.48 -5.41
N GLU A 355 10.33 -15.92 -4.49
CA GLU A 355 10.82 -15.42 -3.21
C GLU A 355 9.89 -15.87 -2.09
N TYR A 356 10.48 -16.43 -1.04
CA TYR A 356 9.81 -16.65 0.24
C TYR A 356 10.13 -15.52 1.20
N LEU A 357 9.10 -14.96 1.83
CA LEU A 357 9.20 -13.90 2.81
C LEU A 357 8.60 -14.36 4.15
N ALA A 358 9.40 -14.24 5.21
CA ALA A 358 8.94 -14.41 6.58
C ALA A 358 8.90 -13.05 7.31
N ASP A 359 7.70 -12.60 7.72
CA ASP A 359 7.54 -11.44 8.59
C ASP A 359 7.68 -11.85 10.05
N LEU A 360 8.82 -11.51 10.66
CA LEU A 360 9.13 -11.87 12.05
C LEU A 360 8.35 -11.01 13.06
N TYR A 361 7.69 -9.92 12.62
CA TYR A 361 6.98 -9.00 13.51
C TYR A 361 5.60 -8.60 12.96
N LYS A 362 4.71 -9.59 12.87
CA LYS A 362 3.38 -9.46 12.25
C LYS A 362 2.35 -8.65 13.03
N SER A 363 2.65 -8.20 14.26
CA SER A 363 1.67 -7.54 15.12
C SER A 363 2.11 -6.15 15.56
N SER A 364 1.12 -5.29 15.86
CA SER A 364 1.33 -4.00 16.50
C SER A 364 0.21 -3.77 17.52
N SER A 365 0.54 -3.17 18.65
CA SER A 365 -0.46 -2.81 19.66
C SER A 365 -0.86 -1.34 19.50
N VAL A 366 -2.13 -1.07 19.67
CA VAL A 366 -2.70 0.28 19.69
C VAL A 366 -3.46 0.48 21.00
N GLU A 367 -3.30 1.66 21.58
CA GLU A 367 -4.06 2.11 22.75
C GLU A 367 -5.12 3.11 22.30
N TYR A 368 -6.32 3.02 22.87
CA TYR A 368 -7.44 3.88 22.51
C TYR A 368 -8.42 4.04 23.68
N ASN A 369 -9.17 5.11 23.65
CA ASN A 369 -10.29 5.39 24.57
C ASN A 369 -11.41 6.12 23.82
N ASN A 370 -12.60 6.20 24.43
CA ASN A 370 -13.69 6.99 23.88
C ASN A 370 -13.38 8.49 23.97
N ASN A 371 -13.79 9.28 23.00
CA ASN A 371 -13.66 10.75 23.03
C ASN A 371 -14.42 11.38 24.21
N SER A 372 -15.51 10.75 24.65
CA SER A 372 -16.29 11.17 25.83
C SER A 372 -15.63 10.84 27.17
N GLY A 373 -14.47 10.20 27.16
CA GLY A 373 -13.79 9.71 28.37
C GLY A 373 -13.97 8.20 28.54
N GLY A 374 -13.37 7.63 29.56
CA GLY A 374 -13.43 6.20 29.86
C GLY A 374 -12.04 5.57 30.03
N SER A 375 -12.02 4.27 30.31
CA SER A 375 -10.78 3.52 30.51
C SER A 375 -9.96 3.43 29.22
N LEU A 376 -8.63 3.40 29.38
CA LEU A 376 -7.70 3.18 28.27
C LEU A 376 -7.69 1.69 27.91
N ASN A 377 -8.08 1.40 26.67
CA ASN A 377 -8.05 0.06 26.12
C ASN A 377 -6.76 -0.17 25.32
N LYS A 378 -6.31 -1.43 25.25
CA LYS A 378 -5.14 -1.82 24.46
C LYS A 378 -5.44 -3.07 23.68
N THR A 379 -5.27 -2.97 22.34
CA THR A 379 -5.52 -4.10 21.44
C THR A 379 -4.26 -4.41 20.62
N ARG A 380 -4.03 -5.71 20.41
CA ARG A 380 -2.95 -6.21 19.55
C ARG A 380 -3.51 -6.65 18.21
N LEU A 381 -3.15 -5.92 17.18
CA LEU A 381 -3.56 -6.16 15.79
C LEU A 381 -2.53 -7.01 15.04
N ARG A 382 -3.01 -7.85 14.11
CA ARG A 382 -2.17 -8.76 13.30
C ARG A 382 -2.62 -8.74 11.83
N PRO A 383 -2.41 -7.63 11.11
CA PRO A 383 -3.02 -7.41 9.81
C PRO A 383 -2.40 -8.20 8.65
N VAL A 384 -1.21 -8.79 8.82
CA VAL A 384 -0.45 -9.39 7.72
C VAL A 384 -0.11 -10.85 8.00
N ALA A 385 -0.06 -11.64 6.93
CA ALA A 385 0.43 -13.00 7.01
C ALA A 385 1.91 -13.04 7.41
N ARG A 386 2.28 -14.01 8.22
CA ARG A 386 3.68 -14.22 8.61
C ARG A 386 4.52 -14.75 7.45
N HIS A 387 3.93 -15.61 6.63
CA HIS A 387 4.58 -16.31 5.55
C HIS A 387 3.96 -15.88 4.23
N ASN A 388 4.78 -15.46 3.28
CA ASN A 388 4.34 -15.03 1.95
C ASN A 388 5.23 -15.66 0.88
N LEU A 389 4.62 -16.01 -0.24
CA LEU A 389 5.29 -16.43 -1.45
C LEU A 389 5.11 -15.34 -2.50
N ASN A 390 6.22 -14.85 -3.06
CA ASN A 390 6.21 -13.80 -4.08
C ASN A 390 6.72 -14.40 -5.39
N GLY A 391 5.92 -14.31 -6.44
CA GLY A 391 6.29 -14.63 -7.82
C GLY A 391 6.47 -13.35 -8.63
N GLU A 392 7.56 -13.23 -9.40
CA GLU A 392 7.83 -12.08 -10.26
C GLU A 392 8.12 -12.59 -11.67
N ILE A 393 7.54 -11.93 -12.67
CA ILE A 393 7.91 -12.08 -14.08
C ILE A 393 8.14 -10.69 -14.67
N GLY A 394 9.10 -10.57 -15.58
CA GLY A 394 9.40 -9.28 -16.16
C GLY A 394 10.13 -9.37 -17.49
N LEU A 395 10.15 -8.24 -18.17
CA LEU A 395 10.73 -8.07 -19.49
C LEU A 395 11.46 -6.73 -19.58
N ASP A 396 12.72 -6.77 -20.00
CA ASP A 396 13.49 -5.59 -20.40
C ASP A 396 13.65 -5.61 -21.92
N ILE A 397 13.29 -4.53 -22.59
CA ILE A 397 13.51 -4.33 -24.02
C ILE A 397 14.32 -3.06 -24.21
N VAL A 398 15.42 -3.13 -24.95
CA VAL A 398 16.19 -1.95 -25.35
C VAL A 398 16.35 -1.96 -26.87
N LEU A 399 15.80 -0.95 -27.51
CA LEU A 399 15.82 -0.76 -28.96
C LEU A 399 17.06 0.06 -29.38
N PRO A 400 17.51 -0.06 -30.64
CA PRO A 400 18.74 0.58 -31.16
C PRO A 400 18.71 2.11 -31.02
N ASP A 401 17.55 2.73 -31.24
CA ASP A 401 17.34 4.17 -31.23
C ASP A 401 17.07 4.71 -29.81
N SER A 402 17.55 4.01 -28.78
CA SER A 402 17.56 4.50 -27.41
C SER A 402 16.23 4.40 -26.65
N TYR A 403 15.32 3.55 -27.07
CA TYR A 403 14.16 3.19 -26.26
C TYR A 403 14.49 2.03 -25.33
N SER A 404 14.10 2.16 -24.08
CA SER A 404 14.12 1.07 -23.13
C SER A 404 12.75 0.93 -22.45
N ILE A 405 12.28 -0.29 -22.36
CA ILE A 405 11.05 -0.64 -21.66
C ILE A 405 11.39 -1.67 -20.60
N PHE A 406 10.97 -1.41 -19.40
CA PHE A 406 11.06 -2.32 -18.26
C PHE A 406 9.65 -2.52 -17.72
N VAL A 407 9.21 -3.77 -17.69
CA VAL A 407 7.92 -4.15 -17.12
C VAL A 407 8.13 -5.32 -16.17
N VAL A 408 7.59 -5.21 -14.97
CA VAL A 408 7.59 -6.29 -13.96
C VAL A 408 6.21 -6.43 -13.37
N TYR A 409 5.69 -7.64 -13.41
CA TYR A 409 4.54 -8.06 -12.62
C TYR A 409 5.00 -8.92 -11.46
N GLU A 410 4.53 -8.61 -10.27
CA GLU A 410 4.79 -9.36 -9.03
C GLU A 410 3.48 -9.68 -8.34
N ARG A 411 3.26 -10.95 -8.00
CA ARG A 411 2.19 -11.40 -7.12
C ARG A 411 2.76 -11.88 -5.80
N SER A 412 2.20 -11.36 -4.71
CA SER A 412 2.49 -11.80 -3.35
C SER A 412 1.27 -12.48 -2.76
N GLN A 413 1.41 -13.71 -2.29
CA GLN A 413 0.37 -14.51 -1.67
C GLN A 413 0.75 -14.87 -0.23
N GLY A 414 -0.09 -14.43 0.71
CA GLY A 414 0.01 -14.87 2.10
C GLY A 414 -0.58 -16.27 2.29
N PHE A 415 0.06 -17.09 3.11
CA PHE A 415 -0.39 -18.46 3.43
C PHE A 415 -0.32 -18.79 4.94
N ASP A 416 -0.66 -17.84 5.76
CA ASP A 416 -0.91 -18.04 7.19
C ASP A 416 -2.40 -18.38 7.38
N ASN A 417 -2.71 -19.36 8.22
CA ASN A 417 -4.10 -19.83 8.46
C ASN A 417 -5.04 -18.73 8.97
N SER A 418 -4.51 -17.63 9.48
CA SER A 418 -5.32 -16.51 9.99
C SER A 418 -5.51 -15.36 8.99
N HIS A 419 -4.78 -15.34 7.87
CA HIS A 419 -4.81 -14.23 6.91
C HIS A 419 -4.59 -14.74 5.49
N SER A 420 -5.65 -14.82 4.71
CA SER A 420 -5.58 -15.06 3.28
C SER A 420 -5.65 -13.70 2.56
N GLY A 421 -4.56 -13.29 1.98
CA GLY A 421 -4.53 -12.05 1.20
C GLY A 421 -3.51 -12.17 0.07
N HIS A 422 -3.75 -11.43 -0.99
CA HIS A 422 -2.80 -11.30 -2.08
C HIS A 422 -2.65 -9.84 -2.50
N ASN A 423 -1.50 -9.53 -3.09
CA ASN A 423 -1.23 -8.25 -3.71
C ASN A 423 -0.61 -8.50 -5.07
N ASP A 424 -1.11 -7.82 -6.08
CA ASP A 424 -0.60 -7.81 -7.43
C ASP A 424 0.02 -6.43 -7.70
N ASN A 425 1.31 -6.40 -8.03
CA ASN A 425 2.07 -5.19 -8.32
C ASN A 425 2.48 -5.18 -9.79
N LEU A 426 2.33 -4.04 -10.45
CA LEU A 426 2.86 -3.78 -11.76
C LEU A 426 3.83 -2.60 -11.68
N TYR A 427 5.06 -2.80 -12.09
CA TYR A 427 6.10 -1.78 -12.20
C TYR A 427 6.42 -1.55 -13.67
N ILE A 428 6.45 -0.30 -14.09
CA ILE A 428 6.77 0.07 -15.46
C ILE A 428 7.77 1.23 -15.44
N ALA A 429 8.82 1.08 -16.26
CA ALA A 429 9.73 2.15 -16.55
C ALA A 429 10.01 2.17 -18.06
N ILE A 430 9.90 3.35 -18.66
CA ILE A 430 10.18 3.57 -20.08
C ILE A 430 11.28 4.62 -20.19
N GLY A 431 12.33 4.30 -20.93
CA GLY A 431 13.43 5.20 -21.20
C GLY A 431 13.48 5.61 -22.68
N TYR A 432 13.81 6.88 -22.93
CA TYR A 432 14.01 7.41 -24.28
C TYR A 432 15.19 8.38 -24.35
N LEU A 433 16.03 8.21 -25.36
CA LEU A 433 17.07 9.16 -25.74
C LEU A 433 16.66 9.90 -27.01
N THR A 434 16.66 11.21 -26.92
CA THR A 434 16.17 12.12 -27.96
C THR A 434 17.03 12.11 -29.22
N GLY A 435 16.35 12.20 -30.37
CA GLY A 435 16.93 12.45 -31.69
C GLY A 435 15.91 12.52 -32.80
N ARG A 436 14.64 12.15 -32.58
CA ARG A 436 13.58 12.12 -33.58
C ARG A 436 12.29 12.72 -33.04
N ASN A 437 11.50 13.35 -33.90
CA ASN A 437 10.21 14.01 -33.64
C ASN A 437 9.07 13.02 -33.27
N THR A 438 9.37 11.95 -32.55
CA THR A 438 8.37 10.96 -32.13
C THR A 438 8.40 10.82 -30.61
N GLU A 439 7.25 11.03 -29.98
CA GLU A 439 7.05 10.84 -28.54
C GLU A 439 6.17 9.61 -28.30
N TYR A 440 6.57 8.78 -27.36
CA TYR A 440 5.77 7.64 -26.90
C TYR A 440 5.44 7.86 -25.44
N ALA A 441 4.19 7.61 -25.06
CA ALA A 441 3.77 7.64 -23.68
C ALA A 441 2.99 6.37 -23.35
N PHE A 442 3.30 5.75 -22.23
CA PHE A 442 2.44 4.75 -21.61
C PHE A 442 1.84 5.36 -20.35
N ILE A 443 0.53 5.35 -20.25
CA ILE A 443 -0.20 6.00 -19.17
C ILE A 443 -1.00 4.92 -18.46
N LEU A 444 -0.76 4.74 -17.16
CA LEU A 444 -1.63 3.94 -16.30
C LEU A 444 -2.53 4.87 -15.49
N ASN A 445 -3.81 4.61 -15.54
CA ASN A 445 -4.83 5.31 -14.78
C ASN A 445 -5.50 4.32 -13.83
N GLY A 446 -5.35 4.51 -12.52
CA GLY A 446 -5.93 3.66 -11.50
C GLY A 446 -6.93 4.44 -10.66
N SER A 447 -8.17 4.60 -11.12
CA SER A 447 -9.26 5.15 -10.31
C SER A 447 -10.13 4.02 -9.76
N GLU A 448 -11.21 3.70 -10.43
CA GLU A 448 -12.08 2.55 -10.10
C GLU A 448 -11.61 1.29 -10.83
N ASN A 449 -11.10 1.45 -12.05
CA ASN A 449 -10.53 0.41 -12.90
C ASN A 449 -9.08 0.76 -13.24
N LEU A 450 -8.27 -0.27 -13.51
CA LEU A 450 -6.91 -0.09 -14.01
C LEU A 450 -6.95 0.09 -15.53
N MET A 451 -6.92 1.36 -15.98
CA MET A 451 -6.87 1.70 -17.38
C MET A 451 -5.44 1.88 -17.85
N SER A 452 -5.08 1.28 -18.97
CA SER A 452 -3.82 1.56 -19.66
C SER A 452 -4.09 2.40 -20.90
N LYS A 453 -3.24 3.39 -21.16
CA LYS A 453 -3.22 4.16 -22.39
C LYS A 453 -1.83 4.12 -23.01
N PHE A 454 -1.71 3.65 -24.22
CA PHE A 454 -0.52 3.81 -25.03
C PHE A 454 -0.72 4.94 -26.03
N GLU A 455 0.20 5.89 -26.06
CA GLU A 455 0.12 7.07 -26.91
C GLU A 455 1.42 7.23 -27.72
N ILE A 456 1.29 7.47 -29.03
CA ILE A 456 2.38 7.82 -29.93
C ILE A 456 2.07 9.21 -30.50
N LYS A 457 2.98 10.15 -30.32
CA LYS A 457 2.93 11.47 -30.98
C LYS A 457 4.12 11.60 -31.93
N LYS A 458 3.85 11.97 -33.16
CA LYS A 458 4.89 12.17 -34.18
C LYS A 458 4.60 13.42 -34.98
N ASP A 459 5.57 14.30 -35.05
CA ASP A 459 5.55 15.39 -36.05
C ASP A 459 6.02 14.84 -37.39
N ILE A 460 5.21 15.02 -38.42
CA ILE A 460 5.50 14.65 -39.79
C ILE A 460 5.28 15.91 -40.66
N ASN A 461 6.36 16.66 -40.87
CA ASN A 461 6.37 17.84 -41.73
C ASN A 461 5.28 18.90 -41.38
N GLY A 462 5.14 19.20 -40.07
CA GLY A 462 4.18 20.14 -39.53
C GLY A 462 2.77 19.56 -39.33
N PHE A 463 2.64 18.25 -39.38
CA PHE A 463 1.44 17.54 -38.96
C PHE A 463 1.74 16.75 -37.69
N ASP A 464 0.97 17.00 -36.64
CA ASP A 464 1.01 16.21 -35.41
C ASP A 464 0.12 14.97 -35.53
N LEU A 465 0.73 13.80 -35.69
CA LEU A 465 0.04 12.53 -35.60
C LEU A 465 0.00 12.08 -34.16
N ASN A 466 -1.20 11.90 -33.61
CA ASN A 466 -1.43 11.34 -32.30
C ASN A 466 -2.22 10.03 -32.44
N PHE A 467 -1.59 8.92 -32.03
CA PHE A 467 -2.22 7.61 -31.97
C PHE A 467 -2.29 7.17 -30.52
N ASN A 468 -3.47 6.75 -30.05
CA ASN A 468 -3.63 6.22 -28.72
C ASN A 468 -4.53 4.99 -28.68
N ILE A 469 -4.17 4.05 -27.78
CA ILE A 469 -4.96 2.88 -27.44
C ILE A 469 -5.22 2.94 -25.94
N ASN A 470 -6.49 2.88 -25.54
CA ASN A 470 -6.93 2.75 -24.17
C ASN A 470 -7.44 1.32 -23.95
N ASP A 471 -7.08 0.70 -22.84
CA ASP A 471 -7.51 -0.65 -22.50
C ASP A 471 -7.79 -0.74 -20.97
N ASP A 472 -8.89 -1.38 -20.59
CA ASP A 472 -9.20 -1.69 -19.19
C ASP A 472 -8.52 -3.00 -18.81
N LEU A 473 -7.47 -2.92 -17.98
CA LEU A 473 -6.71 -4.09 -17.54
C LEU A 473 -7.41 -4.87 -16.40
N THR A 474 -8.47 -4.30 -15.80
CA THR A 474 -9.28 -5.01 -14.78
C THR A 474 -10.39 -5.83 -15.41
N ASN A 475 -10.91 -5.38 -16.57
CA ASN A 475 -11.96 -6.06 -17.32
C ASN A 475 -11.46 -6.34 -18.75
N ILE A 476 -10.55 -7.28 -18.90
CA ILE A 476 -9.92 -7.61 -20.19
C ILE A 476 -11.00 -8.02 -21.19
N GLY A 477 -11.24 -7.18 -22.18
CA GLY A 477 -12.13 -7.44 -23.31
C GLY A 477 -13.35 -6.52 -23.43
N ASP A 478 -13.71 -5.74 -22.40
CA ASP A 478 -14.95 -4.97 -22.40
C ASP A 478 -14.81 -3.53 -22.94
N SER A 479 -13.62 -2.94 -22.94
CA SER A 479 -13.45 -1.56 -23.42
C SER A 479 -12.05 -1.29 -23.99
N ARG A 480 -11.81 -1.69 -25.23
CA ARG A 480 -10.64 -1.23 -25.98
C ARG A 480 -11.03 -0.08 -26.89
N GLU A 481 -10.47 1.09 -26.65
CA GLU A 481 -10.66 2.26 -27.49
C GLU A 481 -9.36 2.60 -28.23
N THR A 482 -9.45 2.77 -29.54
CA THR A 482 -8.31 3.20 -30.37
C THR A 482 -8.67 4.52 -31.02
N ASN A 483 -7.82 5.53 -30.85
CA ASN A 483 -8.02 6.85 -31.43
C ASN A 483 -6.81 7.27 -32.25
N ILE A 484 -7.05 7.83 -33.44
CA ILE A 484 -6.04 8.40 -34.35
C ILE A 484 -6.44 9.83 -34.67
N GLU A 485 -5.58 10.76 -34.29
CA GLU A 485 -5.78 12.18 -34.57
C GLU A 485 -4.62 12.70 -35.43
N LEU A 486 -4.97 13.47 -36.47
CA LEU A 486 -3.98 14.17 -37.27
C LEU A 486 -4.32 15.67 -37.22
N ASN A 487 -3.47 16.44 -36.60
CA ASN A 487 -3.64 17.88 -36.45
C ASN A 487 -2.54 18.60 -37.23
N LYS A 488 -2.94 19.66 -38.00
CA LYS A 488 -1.99 20.50 -38.67
C LYS A 488 -1.66 21.69 -37.80
N VAL A 489 -0.35 21.86 -37.50
CA VAL A 489 0.17 23.04 -36.80
C VAL A 489 0.41 24.13 -37.85
N PHE A 490 -0.31 25.27 -37.74
CA PHE A 490 -0.17 26.41 -38.62
C PHE A 490 0.83 27.42 -38.04
#